data_82234aaccddf99ce2272a9cfb2648dd1
#
_entry.id   82234aaccddf99ce2272a9cfb2648dd1
#
_cell.length_a   1.000
_cell.length_b   1.000
_cell.length_c   1.000
_cell.angle_alpha   90.00
_cell.angle_beta   90.00
_cell.angle_gamma   90.00
#
_symmetry.space_group_name_H-M   'P 1'
#
loop_
_entity.id
_entity.type
_entity.pdbx_description
1 polymer ?
#
loop_
_entity_poly.entity_id
_entity_poly.type
_entity_poly.pdbx_seq_one_letter_code
_entity_poly.pdbx_strand_id
1 'polypeptide(L)'
;MKKFIKMMLCLGLMFILCSCGSDEVELNYTTKKVGDKTVYTIKTKLYVASSEETNLVMINVKDYGIMVAELYPDKAPITVENFKKLVSKNFYSGLIFHRVINGFVIQTGDPNGDGTGGSEKTIKGEFEANGIKNNISHVRGVLSMARRGSNPETEATLNSASSQFYIVQEDATYLDGKYAGFGKLVSGYNVLDKIASVKTNMNDKPLTDIVIENVRFVKYYEE
;
A
#
# COMPACT_ATOMS: atom_id res chain seq x y z
N MET A 1 25.29 31.97 -41.45
CA MET A 1 25.85 31.91 -40.10
C MET A 1 24.76 31.41 -39.14
N LYS A 2 24.82 30.09 -38.81
CA LYS A 2 23.82 29.44 -37.94
C LYS A 2 24.29 29.57 -36.50
N LYS A 3 23.56 30.30 -35.64
CA LYS A 3 23.84 30.37 -34.21
C LYS A 3 23.35 29.08 -33.54
N PHE A 4 24.26 28.26 -33.02
CA PHE A 4 23.98 27.17 -32.12
C PHE A 4 23.67 27.74 -30.73
N ILE A 5 22.42 27.61 -30.27
CA ILE A 5 22.07 27.84 -28.88
C ILE A 5 22.38 26.56 -28.11
N LYS A 6 23.44 26.59 -27.31
CA LYS A 6 23.73 25.54 -26.33
C LYS A 6 22.71 25.69 -25.19
N MET A 7 21.79 24.74 -25.11
CA MET A 7 20.90 24.58 -23.95
C MET A 7 21.71 23.94 -22.82
N MET A 8 22.05 24.76 -21.84
CA MET A 8 22.77 24.34 -20.64
C MET A 8 21.79 23.64 -19.68
N LEU A 9 21.93 22.29 -19.58
CA LEU A 9 21.15 21.47 -18.69
C LEU A 9 21.65 21.75 -17.24
N CYS A 10 20.93 22.60 -16.50
CA CYS A 10 21.18 22.73 -15.06
C CYS A 10 20.65 21.50 -14.33
N LEU A 11 21.54 20.54 -14.05
CA LEU A 11 21.29 19.51 -13.04
C LEU A 11 21.32 20.20 -11.68
N GLY A 12 20.17 20.61 -11.17
CA GLY A 12 20.01 21.06 -9.80
C GLY A 12 19.96 19.87 -8.85
N LEU A 13 21.10 19.35 -8.42
CA LEU A 13 21.17 18.54 -7.20
C LEU A 13 20.95 19.50 -6.04
N MET A 14 19.75 19.54 -5.50
CA MET A 14 19.45 20.28 -4.29
C MET A 14 19.86 19.43 -3.08
N PHE A 15 21.15 19.51 -2.71
CA PHE A 15 21.62 19.07 -1.39
C PHE A 15 21.14 20.09 -0.36
N ILE A 16 20.13 19.75 0.40
CA ILE A 16 19.83 20.49 1.63
C ILE A 16 20.74 19.91 2.70
N LEU A 17 21.89 20.58 2.92
CA LEU A 17 22.72 20.37 4.09
C LEU A 17 22.02 21.03 5.29
N CYS A 18 21.26 20.29 6.06
CA CYS A 18 20.87 20.67 7.40
C CYS A 18 21.72 19.85 8.40
N SER A 19 22.76 20.47 8.90
CA SER A 19 23.64 19.93 9.93
C SER A 19 22.94 20.06 11.29
N CYS A 20 22.29 18.98 11.72
CA CYS A 20 22.07 18.67 13.13
C CYS A 20 21.62 17.21 13.20
N GLY A 21 22.40 16.36 13.86
CA GLY A 21 22.31 14.93 14.07
C GLY A 21 20.93 14.26 14.08
N SER A 22 20.27 14.21 12.96
CA SER A 22 19.14 13.33 12.67
C SER A 22 19.60 12.38 11.57
N ASP A 23 19.53 11.09 11.81
CA ASP A 23 19.74 10.07 10.79
C ASP A 23 18.85 10.42 9.59
N GLU A 24 19.46 10.81 8.45
CA GLU A 24 18.71 11.08 7.23
C GLU A 24 18.00 9.81 6.82
N VAL A 25 16.67 9.87 6.77
CA VAL A 25 15.86 8.73 6.31
C VAL A 25 16.03 8.62 4.80
N GLU A 26 16.77 7.61 4.36
CA GLU A 26 16.92 7.31 2.93
C GLU A 26 15.59 6.77 2.38
N LEU A 27 14.90 7.59 1.60
CA LEU A 27 13.66 7.20 0.93
C LEU A 27 13.96 6.39 -0.34
N ASN A 28 13.07 5.46 -0.65
CA ASN A 28 13.21 4.55 -1.80
C ASN A 28 12.82 5.17 -3.14
N TYR A 29 12.57 6.46 -3.19
CA TYR A 29 12.14 7.15 -4.39
C TYR A 29 12.79 8.53 -4.55
N THR A 30 12.80 9.01 -5.79
CA THR A 30 13.12 10.40 -6.12
C THR A 30 11.94 11.04 -6.84
N THR A 31 11.88 12.37 -6.84
CA THR A 31 10.83 13.11 -7.55
C THR A 31 11.41 14.11 -8.53
N LYS A 32 10.73 14.31 -9.67
CA LYS A 32 11.06 15.33 -10.66
C LYS A 32 9.79 16.05 -11.10
N LYS A 33 9.83 17.38 -11.25
CA LYS A 33 8.74 18.13 -11.88
C LYS A 33 8.88 18.07 -13.39
N VAL A 34 7.76 17.74 -14.07
CA VAL A 34 7.63 17.77 -15.52
C VAL A 34 6.33 18.53 -15.83
N GLY A 35 6.44 19.80 -16.17
CA GLY A 35 5.31 20.72 -16.21
C GLY A 35 4.67 20.83 -14.82
N ASP A 36 3.36 20.66 -14.73
CA ASP A 36 2.55 20.68 -13.51
C ASP A 36 2.56 19.35 -12.74
N LYS A 37 3.10 18.27 -13.36
CA LYS A 37 3.11 16.92 -12.77
C LYS A 37 4.34 16.69 -11.91
N THR A 38 4.15 15.90 -10.83
CA THR A 38 5.26 15.32 -10.08
C THR A 38 5.42 13.87 -10.52
N VAL A 39 6.59 13.56 -11.09
CA VAL A 39 6.96 12.20 -11.50
C VAL A 39 7.77 11.58 -10.36
N TYR A 40 7.36 10.39 -9.93
CA TYR A 40 8.02 9.59 -8.91
C TYR A 40 8.82 8.49 -9.58
N THR A 41 10.11 8.41 -9.27
CA THR A 41 10.99 7.33 -9.74
C THR A 41 11.22 6.36 -8.58
N ILE A 42 10.77 5.11 -8.74
CA ILE A 42 11.00 4.03 -7.77
C ILE A 42 11.79 2.94 -8.49
N LYS A 43 13.06 2.76 -8.10
CA LYS A 43 14.03 1.98 -8.89
C LYS A 43 14.11 2.52 -10.32
N THR A 44 13.62 1.76 -11.30
CA THR A 44 13.64 2.12 -12.73
C THR A 44 12.26 2.46 -13.30
N LYS A 45 11.20 2.42 -12.47
CA LYS A 45 9.83 2.70 -12.90
C LYS A 45 9.44 4.13 -12.56
N LEU A 46 8.81 4.79 -13.52
CA LEU A 46 8.31 6.15 -13.39
C LEU A 46 6.79 6.12 -13.18
N TYR A 47 6.32 6.87 -12.19
CA TYR A 47 4.90 6.97 -11.86
C TYR A 47 4.46 8.42 -11.76
N VAL A 48 3.22 8.68 -12.15
CA VAL A 48 2.56 9.98 -11.97
C VAL A 48 1.19 9.78 -11.35
N ALA A 49 0.78 10.69 -10.48
CA ALA A 49 -0.57 10.66 -9.91
C ALA A 49 -1.63 10.74 -11.02
N SER A 50 -2.70 9.96 -10.87
CA SER A 50 -3.85 9.97 -11.75
C SER A 50 -5.05 10.56 -11.03
N SER A 51 -5.80 11.46 -11.70
CA SER A 51 -7.11 11.93 -11.24
C SER A 51 -8.22 10.93 -11.51
N GLU A 52 -7.97 9.97 -12.40
CA GLU A 52 -8.89 8.89 -12.75
C GLU A 52 -8.55 7.64 -11.96
N GLU A 53 -9.54 6.82 -11.68
CA GLU A 53 -9.34 5.51 -11.07
C GLU A 53 -8.55 4.60 -12.01
N THR A 54 -7.49 4.00 -11.50
CA THR A 54 -6.67 3.04 -12.20
C THR A 54 -6.59 1.74 -11.38
N ASN A 55 -5.92 0.73 -11.92
CA ASN A 55 -5.59 -0.46 -11.14
C ASN A 55 -4.21 -0.37 -10.47
N LEU A 56 -3.52 0.76 -10.58
CA LEU A 56 -2.27 1.02 -9.86
C LEU A 56 -2.53 2.02 -8.74
N VAL A 57 -2.11 1.66 -7.54
CA VAL A 57 -2.20 2.52 -6.36
C VAL A 57 -0.83 2.69 -5.72
N MET A 58 -0.54 3.91 -5.33
CA MET A 58 0.66 4.30 -4.59
C MET A 58 0.29 4.49 -3.12
N ILE A 59 1.00 3.80 -2.23
CA ILE A 59 0.90 3.93 -0.77
C ILE A 59 2.16 4.66 -0.31
N ASN A 60 2.02 5.92 0.08
CA ASN A 60 3.12 6.72 0.61
C ASN A 60 3.12 6.63 2.14
N VAL A 61 4.19 6.11 2.71
CA VAL A 61 4.35 5.91 4.16
C VAL A 61 5.40 6.90 4.66
N LYS A 62 5.00 7.73 5.61
CA LYS A 62 5.85 8.77 6.21
C LYS A 62 7.15 8.15 6.74
N ASP A 63 8.28 8.73 6.39
CA ASP A 63 9.64 8.35 6.82
C ASP A 63 10.11 6.94 6.38
N TYR A 64 9.25 6.20 5.65
CA TYR A 64 9.57 4.86 5.14
C TYR A 64 9.72 4.83 3.62
N GLY A 65 8.88 5.58 2.89
CA GLY A 65 8.90 5.65 1.45
C GLY A 65 7.61 5.17 0.78
N ILE A 66 7.72 4.73 -0.46
CA ILE A 66 6.57 4.44 -1.33
C ILE A 66 6.52 2.96 -1.70
N MET A 67 5.34 2.37 -1.56
CA MET A 67 4.94 1.10 -2.17
C MET A 67 3.95 1.36 -3.30
N VAL A 68 4.04 0.61 -4.41
CA VAL A 68 3.04 0.65 -5.49
C VAL A 68 2.48 -0.75 -5.67
N ALA A 69 1.17 -0.86 -5.70
CA ALA A 69 0.45 -2.11 -5.90
C ALA A 69 -0.41 -2.06 -7.16
N GLU A 70 -0.52 -3.20 -7.84
CA GLU A 70 -1.50 -3.46 -8.88
C GLU A 70 -2.69 -4.20 -8.28
N LEU A 71 -3.91 -3.72 -8.57
CA LEU A 71 -5.16 -4.30 -8.13
C LEU A 71 -5.72 -5.26 -9.18
N TYR A 72 -6.41 -6.31 -8.77
CA TYR A 72 -6.92 -7.37 -9.62
C TYR A 72 -8.47 -7.44 -9.61
N PRO A 73 -9.16 -6.50 -10.30
CA PRO A 73 -10.62 -6.44 -10.31
C PRO A 73 -11.29 -7.66 -10.97
N ASP A 74 -10.57 -8.40 -11.80
CA ASP A 74 -11.02 -9.66 -12.40
C ASP A 74 -11.04 -10.84 -11.42
N LYS A 75 -10.31 -10.74 -10.30
CA LYS A 75 -10.20 -11.77 -9.25
C LYS A 75 -11.06 -11.47 -8.03
N ALA A 76 -11.16 -10.21 -7.66
CA ALA A 76 -11.87 -9.74 -6.47
C ALA A 76 -12.60 -8.41 -6.76
N PRO A 77 -13.63 -8.41 -7.64
CA PRO A 77 -14.29 -7.18 -8.10
C PRO A 77 -14.91 -6.37 -6.97
N ILE A 78 -15.62 -6.98 -6.04
CA ILE A 78 -16.27 -6.29 -4.90
C ILE A 78 -15.22 -5.68 -3.99
N THR A 79 -14.16 -6.42 -3.70
CA THR A 79 -13.05 -5.97 -2.83
C THR A 79 -12.30 -4.81 -3.47
N VAL A 80 -11.96 -4.91 -4.76
CA VAL A 80 -11.25 -3.86 -5.49
C VAL A 80 -12.12 -2.60 -5.61
N GLU A 81 -13.41 -2.73 -5.92
CA GLU A 81 -14.33 -1.59 -5.97
C GLU A 81 -14.41 -0.88 -4.62
N ASN A 82 -14.59 -1.63 -3.52
CA ASN A 82 -14.60 -1.07 -2.17
C ASN A 82 -13.29 -0.35 -1.85
N PHE A 83 -12.15 -0.97 -2.12
CA PHE A 83 -10.83 -0.39 -1.87
C PHE A 83 -10.65 0.92 -2.67
N LYS A 84 -10.95 0.92 -3.97
CA LYS A 84 -10.88 2.12 -4.83
C LYS A 84 -11.77 3.25 -4.31
N LYS A 85 -12.99 2.93 -3.90
CA LYS A 85 -13.92 3.90 -3.32
C LYS A 85 -13.38 4.54 -2.04
N LEU A 86 -12.68 3.78 -1.20
CA LEU A 86 -12.03 4.30 0.01
C LEU A 86 -10.80 5.15 -0.35
N VAL A 87 -10.02 4.76 -1.36
CA VAL A 87 -8.91 5.57 -1.89
C VAL A 87 -9.43 6.91 -2.44
N SER A 88 -10.49 6.90 -3.26
CA SER A 88 -11.10 8.13 -3.82
C SER A 88 -11.61 9.09 -2.74
N LYS A 89 -12.01 8.55 -1.57
CA LYS A 89 -12.42 9.33 -0.40
C LYS A 89 -11.26 9.75 0.51
N ASN A 90 -10.03 9.47 0.13
CA ASN A 90 -8.84 9.72 0.94
C ASN A 90 -8.89 9.05 2.34
N PHE A 91 -9.63 7.94 2.47
CA PHE A 91 -9.91 7.26 3.74
C PHE A 91 -8.64 6.80 4.46
N TYR A 92 -7.64 6.33 3.72
CA TYR A 92 -6.43 5.74 4.29
C TYR A 92 -5.38 6.75 4.77
N SER A 93 -5.52 8.04 4.43
CA SER A 93 -4.58 9.08 4.84
C SER A 93 -4.65 9.33 6.35
N GLY A 94 -3.49 9.34 6.99
CA GLY A 94 -3.36 9.47 8.43
C GLY A 94 -3.54 8.17 9.22
N LEU A 95 -3.97 7.08 8.58
CA LEU A 95 -4.07 5.79 9.25
C LEU A 95 -2.68 5.18 9.48
N ILE A 96 -2.60 4.29 10.47
CA ILE A 96 -1.34 3.63 10.85
C ILE A 96 -1.32 2.17 10.46
N PHE A 97 -0.13 1.60 10.36
CA PHE A 97 0.06 0.16 10.42
C PHE A 97 -0.05 -0.26 11.89
N HIS A 98 -1.25 -0.68 12.28
CA HIS A 98 -1.58 -1.00 13.69
C HIS A 98 -1.13 -2.40 14.12
N ARG A 99 -0.80 -3.28 13.15
CA ARG A 99 -0.29 -4.62 13.41
C ARG A 99 0.81 -4.97 12.40
N VAL A 100 1.97 -5.37 12.91
CA VAL A 100 3.16 -5.70 12.13
C VAL A 100 3.78 -6.97 12.69
N ILE A 101 3.89 -8.01 11.88
CA ILE A 101 4.53 -9.27 12.23
C ILE A 101 5.60 -9.58 11.20
N ASN A 102 6.86 -9.52 11.63
CA ASN A 102 8.00 -9.91 10.80
C ASN A 102 7.90 -11.39 10.43
N GLY A 103 8.18 -11.73 9.18
CA GLY A 103 7.98 -13.08 8.65
C GLY A 103 6.53 -13.43 8.33
N PHE A 104 5.60 -12.42 8.33
CA PHE A 104 4.20 -12.67 8.03
C PHE A 104 3.55 -11.51 7.26
N VAL A 105 3.02 -10.50 7.94
CA VAL A 105 2.24 -9.40 7.33
C VAL A 105 2.46 -8.06 8.00
N ILE A 106 2.15 -6.98 7.28
CA ILE A 106 1.89 -5.66 7.82
C ILE A 106 0.43 -5.28 7.55
N GLN A 107 -0.33 -4.88 8.59
CA GLN A 107 -1.79 -4.65 8.52
C GLN A 107 -2.13 -3.21 8.87
N THR A 108 -3.08 -2.64 8.11
CA THR A 108 -3.54 -1.25 8.22
C THR A 108 -5.02 -1.13 7.85
N GLY A 109 -5.52 0.10 7.69
CA GLY A 109 -6.89 0.39 7.24
C GLY A 109 -7.91 0.46 8.36
N ASP A 110 -7.45 0.55 9.61
CA ASP A 110 -8.28 0.72 10.79
C ASP A 110 -8.25 2.17 11.28
N PRO A 111 -9.38 2.91 11.25
CA PRO A 111 -9.46 4.28 11.76
C PRO A 111 -9.20 4.38 13.28
N ASN A 112 -9.47 3.32 14.06
CA ASN A 112 -9.21 3.30 15.49
C ASN A 112 -7.74 3.01 15.83
N GLY A 113 -7.00 2.38 14.89
CA GLY A 113 -5.59 2.02 15.08
C GLY A 113 -5.31 0.97 16.16
N ASP A 114 -6.31 0.14 16.48
CA ASP A 114 -6.24 -0.93 17.49
C ASP A 114 -6.76 -2.29 16.99
N GLY A 115 -7.14 -2.38 15.72
CA GLY A 115 -7.68 -3.57 15.06
C GLY A 115 -9.20 -3.71 15.13
N THR A 116 -9.90 -2.82 15.84
CA THR A 116 -11.36 -2.94 16.08
C THR A 116 -12.21 -2.17 15.08
N GLY A 117 -11.65 -1.14 14.43
CA GLY A 117 -12.33 -0.24 13.52
C GLY A 117 -12.42 -0.74 12.08
N GLY A 118 -13.09 0.05 11.26
CA GLY A 118 -13.24 -0.18 9.84
C GLY A 118 -14.07 0.90 9.16
N SER A 119 -14.35 0.76 7.88
CA SER A 119 -15.30 1.62 7.19
C SER A 119 -16.74 1.24 7.57
N GLU A 120 -17.70 2.15 7.30
CA GLU A 120 -19.11 1.99 7.70
C GLU A 120 -19.78 0.72 7.17
N LYS A 121 -19.34 0.22 6.02
CA LYS A 121 -19.96 -0.92 5.34
C LYS A 121 -18.98 -2.08 5.24
N THR A 122 -19.47 -3.27 5.55
CA THR A 122 -18.80 -4.53 5.25
C THR A 122 -19.09 -4.96 3.82
N ILE A 123 -18.23 -5.82 3.29
CA ILE A 123 -18.34 -6.39 1.95
C ILE A 123 -18.39 -7.92 2.01
N LYS A 124 -18.96 -8.53 0.99
CA LYS A 124 -18.92 -9.98 0.80
C LYS A 124 -17.47 -10.43 0.62
N GLY A 125 -17.06 -11.43 1.37
CA GLY A 125 -15.72 -12.00 1.26
C GLY A 125 -15.56 -12.81 -0.02
N GLU A 126 -14.60 -12.45 -0.87
CA GLU A 126 -14.34 -13.08 -2.16
C GLU A 126 -13.22 -14.11 -2.05
N PHE A 127 -13.54 -15.28 -1.48
CA PHE A 127 -12.63 -16.43 -1.30
C PHE A 127 -13.39 -17.76 -1.24
N GLU A 128 -12.69 -18.87 -1.43
CA GLU A 128 -13.30 -20.21 -1.62
C GLU A 128 -14.15 -20.65 -0.43
N ALA A 129 -13.71 -20.44 0.81
CA ALA A 129 -14.47 -20.78 2.02
C ALA A 129 -15.83 -20.04 2.09
N ASN A 130 -16.02 -18.96 1.33
CA ASN A 130 -17.26 -18.21 1.19
C ASN A 130 -17.97 -18.49 -0.16
N GLY A 131 -17.60 -19.56 -0.86
CA GLY A 131 -18.21 -19.99 -2.13
C GLY A 131 -17.83 -19.14 -3.35
N ILE A 132 -16.79 -18.28 -3.25
CA ILE A 132 -16.32 -17.45 -4.36
C ILE A 132 -14.91 -17.87 -4.75
N LYS A 133 -14.71 -18.18 -6.04
CA LYS A 133 -13.40 -18.53 -6.55
C LYS A 133 -12.47 -17.31 -6.54
N ASN A 134 -11.41 -17.39 -5.75
CA ASN A 134 -10.29 -16.45 -5.75
C ASN A 134 -9.01 -17.26 -5.66
N ASN A 135 -8.27 -17.31 -6.74
CA ASN A 135 -7.05 -18.11 -6.86
C ASN A 135 -5.75 -17.29 -6.64
N ILE A 136 -5.85 -16.15 -5.97
CA ILE A 136 -4.67 -15.38 -5.58
C ILE A 136 -4.03 -16.08 -4.38
N SER A 137 -2.82 -16.61 -4.58
CA SER A 137 -2.04 -17.18 -3.50
C SER A 137 -1.39 -16.09 -2.66
N HIS A 138 -1.43 -16.23 -1.33
CA HIS A 138 -0.89 -15.26 -0.36
C HIS A 138 0.64 -15.35 -0.29
N VAL A 139 1.28 -15.07 -1.44
CA VAL A 139 2.73 -14.96 -1.52
C VAL A 139 3.16 -13.51 -1.25
N ARG A 140 4.46 -13.34 -1.01
CA ARG A 140 5.07 -12.03 -0.71
C ARG A 140 4.59 -10.91 -1.64
N GLY A 141 4.17 -9.82 -1.06
CA GLY A 141 3.67 -8.61 -1.72
C GLY A 141 2.18 -8.61 -2.02
N VAL A 142 1.45 -9.70 -1.80
CA VAL A 142 -0.01 -9.74 -2.00
C VAL A 142 -0.73 -8.86 -0.98
N LEU A 143 -1.70 -8.07 -1.47
CA LEU A 143 -2.67 -7.34 -0.67
C LEU A 143 -3.90 -8.21 -0.47
N SER A 144 -4.34 -8.37 0.78
CA SER A 144 -5.52 -9.16 1.11
C SER A 144 -6.34 -8.50 2.22
N MET A 145 -7.67 -8.67 2.16
CA MET A 145 -8.58 -8.06 3.15
C MET A 145 -8.53 -8.78 4.48
N ALA A 146 -8.39 -8.02 5.56
CA ALA A 146 -8.64 -8.52 6.90
C ALA A 146 -10.14 -8.67 7.15
N ARG A 147 -10.52 -9.62 7.97
CA ARG A 147 -11.90 -9.88 8.42
C ARG A 147 -11.93 -10.41 9.85
N ARG A 148 -13.09 -10.37 10.47
CA ARG A 148 -13.28 -11.02 11.78
C ARG A 148 -13.20 -12.52 11.62
N GLY A 149 -12.57 -13.18 12.59
CA GLY A 149 -12.59 -14.63 12.70
C GLY A 149 -13.62 -15.09 13.74
N SER A 150 -14.11 -16.32 13.61
CA SER A 150 -14.86 -17.05 14.63
C SER A 150 -14.61 -18.54 14.47
N ASN A 151 -14.86 -19.31 15.53
CA ASN A 151 -14.80 -20.76 15.48
C ASN A 151 -16.06 -21.35 16.14
N PRO A 152 -16.98 -21.96 15.38
CA PRO A 152 -16.94 -22.09 13.90
C PRO A 152 -17.11 -20.74 13.18
N GLU A 153 -16.64 -20.66 11.93
CA GLU A 153 -16.87 -19.50 11.08
C GLU A 153 -18.36 -19.37 10.74
N THR A 154 -18.84 -18.13 10.67
CA THR A 154 -20.23 -17.79 10.36
C THR A 154 -20.29 -16.94 9.10
N GLU A 155 -21.44 -16.87 8.44
CA GLU A 155 -21.66 -15.96 7.31
C GLU A 155 -21.33 -14.52 7.69
N ALA A 156 -21.66 -14.09 8.91
CA ALA A 156 -21.38 -12.76 9.42
C ALA A 156 -19.86 -12.49 9.50
N THR A 157 -19.05 -13.48 9.86
CA THR A 157 -17.58 -13.31 9.92
C THR A 157 -16.93 -13.45 8.56
N LEU A 158 -17.45 -14.32 7.68
CA LEU A 158 -16.98 -14.44 6.30
C LEU A 158 -17.21 -13.14 5.50
N ASN A 159 -18.27 -12.37 5.81
CA ASN A 159 -18.65 -11.13 5.14
C ASN A 159 -18.37 -9.88 6.01
N SER A 160 -17.33 -9.92 6.86
CA SER A 160 -17.01 -8.84 7.81
C SER A 160 -15.87 -7.92 7.38
N ALA A 161 -15.25 -8.17 6.23
CA ALA A 161 -14.23 -7.28 5.69
C ALA A 161 -14.82 -5.90 5.37
N SER A 162 -14.06 -4.82 5.60
CA SER A 162 -14.50 -3.45 5.31
C SER A 162 -13.37 -2.59 4.73
N SER A 163 -12.48 -2.04 5.55
CA SER A 163 -11.35 -1.22 5.11
C SER A 163 -9.99 -1.79 5.50
N GLN A 164 -9.92 -2.64 6.53
CA GLN A 164 -8.65 -3.21 6.96
C GLN A 164 -8.10 -4.18 5.91
N PHE A 165 -6.81 -4.02 5.58
CA PHE A 165 -6.09 -4.94 4.72
C PHE A 165 -4.67 -5.17 5.23
N TYR A 166 -4.05 -6.23 4.76
CA TYR A 166 -2.65 -6.52 5.04
C TYR A 166 -1.87 -6.75 3.75
N ILE A 167 -0.56 -6.54 3.85
CA ILE A 167 0.40 -6.85 2.79
C ILE A 167 1.26 -7.99 3.30
N VAL A 168 1.29 -9.07 2.55
CA VAL A 168 2.07 -10.28 2.89
C VAL A 168 3.56 -9.97 2.77
N GLN A 169 4.30 -10.15 3.86
CA GLN A 169 5.73 -9.90 3.88
C GLN A 169 6.53 -11.18 3.55
N GLU A 170 6.13 -12.33 4.07
CA GLU A 170 6.61 -13.65 3.68
C GLU A 170 5.44 -14.57 3.32
N ASP A 171 5.69 -15.55 2.45
CA ASP A 171 4.66 -16.43 1.90
C ASP A 171 3.80 -17.08 2.99
N ALA A 172 2.49 -16.90 2.90
CA ALA A 172 1.49 -17.33 3.86
C ALA A 172 0.36 -18.13 3.16
N THR A 173 0.72 -19.09 2.33
CA THR A 173 -0.22 -19.84 1.47
C THR A 173 -1.30 -20.60 2.25
N TYR A 174 -1.14 -20.80 3.56
CA TYR A 174 -2.17 -21.35 4.43
C TYR A 174 -3.41 -20.43 4.61
N LEU A 175 -3.33 -19.18 4.12
CA LEU A 175 -4.44 -18.23 4.04
C LEU A 175 -5.26 -18.37 2.74
N ASP A 176 -4.73 -19.10 1.75
CA ASP A 176 -5.38 -19.28 0.45
C ASP A 176 -6.78 -19.91 0.65
N GLY A 177 -7.73 -19.40 -0.12
CA GLY A 177 -9.13 -19.82 0.00
C GLY A 177 -9.88 -19.33 1.26
N LYS A 178 -9.23 -18.62 2.19
CA LYS A 178 -9.82 -18.13 3.46
C LYS A 178 -9.91 -16.61 3.55
N TYR A 179 -9.15 -15.91 2.73
CA TYR A 179 -9.10 -14.45 2.68
C TYR A 179 -9.10 -13.97 1.23
N ALA A 180 -9.62 -12.77 1.01
CA ALA A 180 -9.72 -12.15 -0.29
C ALA A 180 -8.42 -11.42 -0.68
N GLY A 181 -7.50 -12.11 -1.36
CA GLY A 181 -6.42 -11.45 -2.07
C GLY A 181 -7.00 -10.58 -3.19
N PHE A 182 -6.50 -9.34 -3.34
CA PHE A 182 -7.08 -8.41 -4.31
C PHE A 182 -6.07 -7.57 -5.10
N GLY A 183 -4.79 -7.75 -4.85
CA GLY A 183 -3.71 -7.05 -5.54
C GLY A 183 -2.34 -7.53 -5.10
N LYS A 184 -1.28 -6.97 -5.72
CA LYS A 184 0.10 -7.29 -5.38
C LYS A 184 1.03 -6.09 -5.58
N LEU A 185 2.04 -5.96 -4.75
CA LEU A 185 3.09 -4.96 -4.92
C LEU A 185 3.83 -5.16 -6.26
N VAL A 186 4.03 -4.08 -6.97
CA VAL A 186 4.87 -4.00 -8.18
C VAL A 186 6.14 -3.18 -7.95
N SER A 187 6.20 -2.43 -6.83
CA SER A 187 7.37 -1.68 -6.37
C SER A 187 7.33 -1.45 -4.86
N GLY A 188 8.48 -1.18 -4.23
CA GLY A 188 8.54 -0.80 -2.82
C GLY A 188 8.67 -1.96 -1.83
N TYR A 189 9.14 -3.13 -2.27
CA TYR A 189 9.36 -4.29 -1.39
C TYR A 189 10.35 -4.02 -0.25
N ASN A 190 11.33 -3.13 -0.45
CA ASN A 190 12.23 -2.68 0.60
C ASN A 190 11.52 -1.85 1.67
N VAL A 191 10.46 -1.10 1.31
CA VAL A 191 9.61 -0.39 2.28
C VAL A 191 8.79 -1.39 3.09
N LEU A 192 8.22 -2.42 2.43
CA LEU A 192 7.54 -3.54 3.10
C LEU A 192 8.45 -4.17 4.18
N ASP A 193 9.70 -4.50 3.84
CA ASP A 193 10.65 -5.10 4.77
C ASP A 193 11.04 -4.14 5.91
N LYS A 194 11.27 -2.87 5.57
CA LYS A 194 11.61 -1.84 6.57
C LYS A 194 10.50 -1.68 7.60
N ILE A 195 9.23 -1.69 7.16
CA ILE A 195 8.08 -1.66 8.07
C ILE A 195 7.99 -2.96 8.87
N ALA A 196 8.14 -4.12 8.23
CA ALA A 196 8.04 -5.42 8.90
C ALA A 196 9.11 -5.63 9.97
N SER A 197 10.26 -4.95 9.86
CA SER A 197 11.39 -5.08 10.79
C SER A 197 11.34 -4.19 12.03
N VAL A 198 10.30 -3.35 12.19
CA VAL A 198 10.21 -2.45 13.35
C VAL A 198 9.94 -3.22 14.64
N LYS A 199 10.31 -2.62 15.77
CA LYS A 199 9.96 -3.17 17.09
C LYS A 199 8.48 -3.00 17.37
N THR A 200 7.84 -4.06 17.88
CA THR A 200 6.43 -4.09 18.25
C THR A 200 6.24 -4.40 19.73
N ASN A 201 5.07 -4.12 20.24
CA ASN A 201 4.64 -4.57 21.57
C ASN A 201 4.08 -6.02 21.52
N MET A 202 3.59 -6.53 22.67
CA MET A 202 3.03 -7.89 22.76
C MET A 202 1.76 -8.11 21.91
N ASN A 203 1.14 -7.06 21.39
CA ASN A 203 -0.03 -7.12 20.52
C ASN A 203 0.35 -6.86 19.04
N ASP A 204 1.61 -7.04 18.68
CA ASP A 204 2.15 -6.81 17.33
C ASP A 204 2.02 -5.34 16.84
N LYS A 205 1.68 -4.38 17.73
CA LYS A 205 1.60 -2.97 17.36
C LYS A 205 3.00 -2.34 17.39
N PRO A 206 3.42 -1.62 16.33
CA PRO A 206 4.67 -0.86 16.33
C PRO A 206 4.79 0.06 17.54
N LEU A 207 6.00 0.14 18.15
CA LEU A 207 6.25 1.03 19.29
C LEU A 207 6.19 2.51 18.92
N THR A 208 6.40 2.83 17.65
CA THR A 208 6.21 4.16 17.06
C THR A 208 5.24 4.04 15.91
N ASP A 209 4.25 4.91 15.84
CA ASP A 209 3.23 4.86 14.80
C ASP A 209 3.85 5.04 13.42
N ILE A 210 3.51 4.13 12.52
CA ILE A 210 3.91 4.15 11.10
C ILE A 210 2.72 4.65 10.31
N VAL A 211 2.80 5.90 9.85
CA VAL A 211 1.66 6.63 9.29
C VAL A 211 1.64 6.55 7.77
N ILE A 212 0.50 6.23 7.20
CA ILE A 212 0.21 6.39 5.77
C ILE A 212 -0.07 7.87 5.51
N GLU A 213 0.80 8.56 4.78
CA GLU A 213 0.55 9.95 4.37
C GLU A 213 -0.62 10.04 3.40
N ASN A 214 -0.62 9.14 2.41
CA ASN A 214 -1.73 9.05 1.45
C ASN A 214 -1.70 7.73 0.68
N VAL A 215 -2.87 7.33 0.19
CA VAL A 215 -3.03 6.32 -0.86
C VAL A 215 -3.71 6.99 -2.04
N ARG A 216 -3.14 6.85 -3.23
CA ARG A 216 -3.66 7.49 -4.44
C ARG A 216 -3.52 6.62 -5.68
N PHE A 217 -4.36 6.87 -6.68
CA PHE A 217 -4.20 6.27 -8.00
C PHE A 217 -2.99 6.84 -8.71
N VAL A 218 -2.28 5.98 -9.42
CA VAL A 218 -1.14 6.36 -10.26
C VAL A 218 -1.24 5.64 -11.60
N LYS A 219 -0.47 6.14 -12.56
CA LYS A 219 -0.20 5.46 -13.81
C LYS A 219 1.28 5.51 -14.13
N TYR A 220 1.74 4.64 -15.01
CA TYR A 220 3.10 4.75 -15.52
C TYR A 220 3.24 6.09 -16.24
N TYR A 221 4.40 6.72 -16.04
CA TYR A 221 4.77 7.90 -16.79
C TYR A 221 5.60 7.45 -17.99
N GLU A 222 5.18 7.81 -19.18
CA GLU A 222 5.90 7.63 -20.45
C GLU A 222 6.51 8.97 -20.82
N GLU A 223 7.82 8.99 -21.11
CA GLU A 223 8.58 10.19 -21.53
C GLU A 223 8.30 10.57 -23.00
#